data_bb14cd481f8bb40fbadc0214675530ed
#
_entry.id   bb14cd481f8bb40fbadc0214675530ed
#
_cell.length_a   1.000
_cell.length_b   1.000
_cell.length_c   1.000
_cell.angle_alpha   90.00
_cell.angle_beta   90.00
_cell.angle_gamma   90.00
#
_symmetry.space_group_name_H-M   'P 1'
#
loop_
_entity.id
_entity.type
_entity.pdbx_description
1 polymer ?
#
loop_
_entity_poly.entity_id
_entity_poly.type
_entity_poly.pdbx_seq_one_letter_code
_entity_poly.pdbx_strand_id
1 'polypeptide(L)'
;NRSFGGAQVSRTFYARGQTGQQLLLGAYSALSREVQRGNVKLYTRYEMLDVVLIKDNEGVERARGIIARNLVTGKIERFAAHAVVIGTGGYGNTYFLSTNAMASNGSAAMQVYRKGAYFANPCFAQIHPTCIPVHGDKQSKLTLMSESLRNDGRIWVPKKLEDAKALQAGTKKPTDIPDADRDYYLERRYPAFGNLVPR
;
A
#
# COMPACT_ATOMS: atom_id res chain seq x y z
N ASN A 1 -4.02 -19.37 -10.57
CA ASN A 1 -3.26 -18.36 -11.29
C ASN A 1 -4.15 -17.56 -12.21
N ARG A 2 -3.88 -16.28 -12.38
CA ARG A 2 -4.49 -15.41 -13.39
C ARG A 2 -3.50 -14.31 -13.80
N SER A 3 -3.75 -13.69 -14.95
CA SER A 3 -3.08 -12.44 -15.30
C SER A 3 -3.69 -11.29 -14.47
N PHE A 4 -2.89 -10.29 -14.16
CA PHE A 4 -3.32 -9.16 -13.34
C PHE A 4 -2.52 -7.90 -13.68
N GLY A 5 -3.14 -6.74 -13.56
CA GLY A 5 -2.46 -5.46 -13.74
C GLY A 5 -1.86 -5.23 -15.12
N GLY A 6 -2.47 -5.77 -16.19
CA GLY A 6 -1.97 -5.66 -17.57
C GLY A 6 -0.89 -6.69 -17.93
N ALA A 7 -0.47 -7.55 -17.00
CA ALA A 7 0.43 -8.67 -17.33
C ALA A 7 -0.32 -9.70 -18.18
N GLN A 8 0.23 -10.05 -19.35
CA GLN A 8 -0.40 -10.99 -20.28
C GLN A 8 -0.16 -12.46 -19.94
N VAL A 9 0.52 -12.73 -18.82
CA VAL A 9 0.83 -14.08 -18.35
C VAL A 9 0.16 -14.36 -17.02
N SER A 10 -0.37 -15.56 -16.84
CA SER A 10 -1.03 -15.99 -15.60
C SER A 10 -0.01 -16.41 -14.55
N ARG A 11 0.58 -15.45 -13.84
CA ARG A 11 1.58 -15.64 -12.79
C ARG A 11 1.15 -15.15 -11.41
N THR A 12 -0.07 -14.66 -11.27
CA THR A 12 -0.57 -14.12 -10.01
C THR A 12 -1.30 -15.18 -9.22
N PHE A 13 -0.87 -15.40 -7.99
CA PHE A 13 -1.59 -16.20 -7.00
C PHE A 13 -2.49 -15.28 -6.18
N TYR A 14 -3.69 -15.73 -5.86
CA TYR A 14 -4.67 -14.90 -5.17
C TYR A 14 -5.66 -15.73 -4.34
N ALA A 15 -6.22 -15.10 -3.32
CA ALA A 15 -7.33 -15.63 -2.53
C ALA A 15 -8.47 -14.60 -2.61
N ARG A 16 -9.43 -14.82 -3.47
CA ARG A 16 -10.58 -13.98 -3.86
C ARG A 16 -10.96 -12.89 -2.83
N GLY A 17 -10.49 -11.65 -3.04
CA GLY A 17 -10.70 -10.50 -2.15
C GLY A 17 -9.97 -10.54 -0.81
N GLN A 18 -9.25 -11.61 -0.48
CA GLN A 18 -8.60 -11.82 0.82
C GLN A 18 -7.09 -12.05 0.72
N THR A 19 -6.48 -11.80 -0.43
CA THR A 19 -5.07 -12.14 -0.69
C THR A 19 -4.13 -11.49 0.34
N GLY A 20 -4.27 -10.19 0.59
CA GLY A 20 -3.47 -9.47 1.58
C GLY A 20 -3.70 -9.97 3.00
N GLN A 21 -4.96 -10.23 3.36
CA GLN A 21 -5.33 -10.78 4.67
C GLN A 21 -4.74 -12.17 4.89
N GLN A 22 -4.82 -13.05 3.91
CA GLN A 22 -4.29 -14.42 4.01
C GLN A 22 -2.76 -14.42 4.13
N LEU A 23 -2.07 -13.57 3.36
CA LEU A 23 -0.63 -13.39 3.48
C LEU A 23 -0.23 -12.88 4.87
N LEU A 24 -0.93 -11.86 5.37
CA LEU A 24 -0.66 -11.32 6.70
C LEU A 24 -0.90 -12.34 7.80
N LEU A 25 -2.03 -13.04 7.78
CA LEU A 25 -2.36 -14.06 8.79
C LEU A 25 -1.37 -15.22 8.76
N GLY A 26 -0.95 -15.67 7.59
CA GLY A 26 0.05 -16.73 7.44
C GLY A 26 1.40 -16.32 8.03
N ALA A 27 1.90 -15.13 7.67
CA ALA A 27 3.15 -14.60 8.19
C ALA A 27 3.08 -14.34 9.71
N TYR A 28 1.98 -13.76 10.18
CA TYR A 28 1.78 -13.47 11.62
C TYR A 28 1.67 -14.75 12.45
N SER A 29 1.02 -15.79 11.93
CA SER A 29 0.96 -17.10 12.61
C SER A 29 2.34 -17.74 12.75
N ALA A 30 3.17 -17.64 11.71
CA ALA A 30 4.55 -18.12 11.76
C ALA A 30 5.38 -17.32 12.78
N LEU A 31 5.26 -16.00 12.78
CA LEU A 31 5.92 -15.12 13.77
C LEU A 31 5.47 -15.46 15.20
N SER A 32 4.17 -15.61 15.44
CA SER A 32 3.62 -15.91 16.75
C SER A 32 4.14 -17.21 17.33
N ARG A 33 4.35 -18.21 16.47
CA ARG A 33 4.97 -19.48 16.86
C ARG A 33 6.41 -19.26 17.38
N GLU A 34 7.20 -18.44 16.72
CA GLU A 34 8.57 -18.15 17.14
C GLU A 34 8.62 -17.26 18.40
N VAL A 35 7.65 -16.36 18.56
CA VAL A 35 7.46 -15.60 19.81
C VAL A 35 7.17 -16.54 20.99
N GLN A 36 6.25 -17.50 20.78
CA GLN A 36 5.91 -18.50 21.80
C GLN A 36 7.10 -19.39 22.18
N ARG A 37 7.96 -19.71 21.22
CA ARG A 37 9.21 -20.48 21.45
C ARG A 37 10.31 -19.67 22.17
N GLY A 38 10.12 -18.38 22.34
CA GLY A 38 11.13 -17.48 22.91
C GLY A 38 12.25 -17.05 21.96
N ASN A 39 12.16 -17.44 20.69
CA ASN A 39 13.16 -17.06 19.67
C ASN A 39 13.00 -15.61 19.21
N VAL A 40 11.83 -15.03 19.37
CA VAL A 40 11.50 -13.66 18.96
C VAL A 40 10.85 -12.91 20.10
N LYS A 41 11.28 -11.68 20.33
CA LYS A 41 10.61 -10.71 21.19
C LYS A 41 9.87 -9.69 20.31
N LEU A 42 8.57 -9.55 20.51
CA LEU A 42 7.73 -8.61 19.77
C LEU A 42 7.44 -7.38 20.64
N TYR A 43 7.84 -6.22 20.15
CA TYR A 43 7.59 -4.93 20.81
C TYR A 43 6.53 -4.16 20.01
N THR A 44 5.28 -4.25 20.44
CA THR A 44 4.16 -3.52 19.82
C THR A 44 4.06 -2.11 20.38
N ARG A 45 3.52 -1.16 19.58
CA ARG A 45 3.40 0.25 19.95
C ARG A 45 4.73 0.92 20.28
N TYR A 46 5.77 0.59 19.49
CA TYR A 46 7.05 1.27 19.51
C TYR A 46 7.25 2.02 18.20
N GLU A 47 7.80 3.22 18.31
CA GLU A 47 8.23 4.04 17.18
C GLU A 47 9.75 4.08 17.14
N MET A 48 10.33 3.68 16.00
CA MET A 48 11.75 3.83 15.77
C MET A 48 12.09 5.32 15.60
N LEU A 49 12.99 5.82 16.42
CA LEU A 49 13.47 7.21 16.36
C LEU A 49 14.78 7.34 15.59
N ASP A 50 15.69 6.37 15.75
CA ASP A 50 17.00 6.43 15.11
C ASP A 50 17.64 5.04 14.97
N VAL A 51 18.61 4.92 14.07
CA VAL A 51 19.51 3.76 13.95
C VAL A 51 20.85 4.08 14.62
N VAL A 52 21.38 3.14 15.36
CA VAL A 52 22.69 3.28 16.03
C VAL A 52 23.78 2.75 15.11
N LEU A 53 24.70 3.61 14.72
CA LEU A 53 25.90 3.25 13.96
C LEU A 53 27.10 3.23 14.90
N ILE A 54 27.92 2.19 14.78
CA ILE A 54 29.19 2.03 15.52
C ILE A 54 30.26 1.67 14.50
N LYS A 55 31.42 2.32 14.60
CA LYS A 55 32.59 1.96 13.80
C LYS A 55 33.22 0.68 14.38
N ASP A 56 33.47 -0.26 13.49
CA ASP A 56 34.25 -1.45 13.86
C ASP A 56 35.78 -1.17 13.94
N ASN A 57 36.55 -2.19 14.21
CA ASN A 57 38.02 -2.06 14.34
C ASN A 57 38.69 -1.61 13.03
N GLU A 58 38.05 -1.77 11.91
CA GLU A 58 38.53 -1.35 10.57
C GLU A 58 38.04 0.06 10.21
N GLY A 59 37.30 0.72 11.12
CA GLY A 59 36.72 2.05 10.88
C GLY A 59 35.43 2.05 10.06
N VAL A 60 34.87 0.88 9.72
CA VAL A 60 33.64 0.76 8.93
C VAL A 60 32.43 0.94 9.84
N GLU A 61 31.52 1.82 9.45
CA GLU A 61 30.25 2.03 10.17
C GLU A 61 29.28 0.86 9.96
N ARG A 62 28.76 0.32 11.07
CA ARG A 62 27.80 -0.77 11.07
C ARG A 62 26.57 -0.43 11.89
N ALA A 63 25.38 -0.76 11.38
CA ALA A 63 24.16 -0.66 12.16
C ALA A 63 24.15 -1.73 13.27
N ARG A 64 24.13 -1.27 14.52
CA ARG A 64 24.26 -2.12 15.73
C ARG A 64 23.07 -2.02 16.67
N GLY A 65 21.99 -1.41 16.22
CA GLY A 65 20.77 -1.32 17.00
C GLY A 65 19.90 -0.16 16.58
N ILE A 66 18.87 0.06 17.36
CA ILE A 66 17.93 1.17 17.18
C ILE A 66 17.65 1.88 18.51
N ILE A 67 17.21 3.12 18.41
CA ILE A 67 16.56 3.85 19.48
C ILE A 67 15.07 3.91 19.15
N ALA A 68 14.23 3.53 20.11
CA ALA A 68 12.79 3.54 19.92
C ALA A 68 12.07 4.14 21.13
N ARG A 69 10.92 4.72 20.88
CA ARG A 69 10.02 5.26 21.90
C ARG A 69 8.84 4.32 22.10
N ASN A 70 8.60 3.95 23.34
CA ASN A 70 7.36 3.28 23.72
C ASN A 70 6.21 4.30 23.66
N LEU A 71 5.24 4.08 22.78
CA LEU A 71 4.14 5.01 22.55
C LEU A 71 3.08 5.01 23.67
N VAL A 72 3.13 4.03 24.57
CA VAL A 72 2.23 3.98 25.73
C VAL A 72 2.79 4.78 26.90
N THR A 73 4.11 4.60 27.18
CA THR A 73 4.74 5.20 28.36
C THR A 73 5.54 6.46 28.04
N GLY A 74 5.83 6.74 26.76
CA GLY A 74 6.72 7.80 26.31
C GLY A 74 8.20 7.52 26.51
N LYS A 75 8.58 6.39 27.15
CA LYS A 75 9.97 6.04 27.47
C LYS A 75 10.78 5.79 26.21
N ILE A 76 12.00 6.32 26.18
CA ILE A 76 12.98 6.04 25.12
C ILE A 76 13.86 4.88 25.55
N GLU A 77 13.99 3.90 24.66
CA GLU A 77 14.71 2.65 24.91
C GLU A 77 15.71 2.37 23.78
N ARG A 78 16.78 1.66 24.13
CA ARG A 78 17.84 1.23 23.20
C ARG A 78 17.75 -0.28 23.00
N PHE A 79 17.81 -0.69 21.74
CA PHE A 79 17.82 -2.10 21.34
C PHE A 79 19.11 -2.39 20.58
N ALA A 80 20.03 -3.12 21.21
CA ALA A 80 21.26 -3.55 20.57
C ALA A 80 21.03 -4.79 19.72
N ALA A 81 21.67 -4.86 18.55
CA ALA A 81 21.58 -6.00 17.65
C ALA A 81 22.83 -6.11 16.76
N HIS A 82 23.11 -7.31 16.27
CA HIS A 82 24.18 -7.54 15.30
C HIS A 82 23.83 -7.05 13.89
N ALA A 83 22.54 -6.99 13.57
CA ALA A 83 22.03 -6.47 12.31
C ALA A 83 20.67 -5.77 12.54
N VAL A 84 20.35 -4.82 11.69
CA VAL A 84 19.08 -4.10 11.70
C VAL A 84 18.41 -4.27 10.34
N VAL A 85 17.18 -4.73 10.33
CA VAL A 85 16.36 -4.86 9.12
C VAL A 85 15.22 -3.85 9.19
N ILE A 86 15.09 -3.03 8.16
CA ILE A 86 14.02 -2.05 8.03
C ILE A 86 12.96 -2.60 7.07
N GLY A 87 11.79 -2.92 7.61
CA GLY A 87 10.65 -3.48 6.87
C GLY A 87 9.37 -2.69 7.12
N THR A 88 9.46 -1.35 7.12
CA THR A 88 8.37 -0.45 7.55
C THR A 88 7.30 -0.18 6.48
N GLY A 89 7.35 -0.89 5.37
CA GLY A 89 6.37 -0.75 4.29
C GLY A 89 6.52 0.55 3.50
N GLY A 90 5.44 0.94 2.85
CA GLY A 90 5.41 2.13 2.03
C GLY A 90 5.32 3.45 2.83
N TYR A 91 5.35 4.56 2.11
CA TYR A 91 5.30 5.91 2.69
C TYR A 91 4.25 6.80 1.99
N GLY A 92 3.14 6.20 1.58
CA GLY A 92 2.04 6.90 0.89
C GLY A 92 1.46 8.08 1.67
N ASN A 93 1.51 8.04 3.01
CA ASN A 93 1.03 9.12 3.88
C ASN A 93 1.97 10.32 3.99
N THR A 94 3.04 10.38 3.20
CA THR A 94 3.76 11.63 2.90
C THR A 94 2.99 12.52 1.92
N TYR A 95 2.03 11.95 1.20
CA TYR A 95 1.15 12.65 0.26
C TYR A 95 -0.20 12.96 0.90
N PHE A 96 -0.89 13.94 0.37
CA PHE A 96 -2.19 14.41 0.89
C PHE A 96 -3.26 13.32 0.95
N LEU A 97 -3.41 12.54 -0.12
CA LEU A 97 -4.34 11.41 -0.17
C LEU A 97 -3.57 10.11 -0.45
N SER A 98 -3.84 9.09 0.35
CA SER A 98 -3.17 7.81 0.24
C SER A 98 -4.15 6.66 0.45
N THR A 99 -3.87 5.52 -0.18
CA THR A 99 -4.53 4.24 0.09
C THR A 99 -3.81 3.40 1.15
N ASN A 100 -2.63 3.85 1.60
CA ASN A 100 -1.83 3.16 2.60
C ASN A 100 -2.40 3.32 4.03
N ALA A 101 -1.98 2.45 4.93
CA ALA A 101 -2.24 2.62 6.36
C ALA A 101 -1.61 3.91 6.88
N MET A 102 -2.22 4.52 7.91
CA MET A 102 -1.81 5.84 8.42
C MET A 102 -0.36 5.90 8.90
N ALA A 103 0.17 4.80 9.42
CA ALA A 103 1.57 4.71 9.86
C ALA A 103 2.59 4.60 8.72
N SER A 104 2.15 4.48 7.46
CA SER A 104 3.03 4.41 6.28
C SER A 104 3.51 5.80 5.88
N ASN A 105 4.33 6.43 6.72
CA ASN A 105 4.75 7.84 6.60
C ASN A 105 6.24 8.02 6.25
N GLY A 106 7.01 6.93 6.15
CA GLY A 106 8.42 6.97 5.76
C GLY A 106 9.40 7.46 6.82
N SER A 107 8.96 7.74 8.06
CA SER A 107 9.82 8.33 9.09
C SER A 107 11.06 7.48 9.39
N ALA A 108 10.90 6.17 9.61
CA ALA A 108 12.01 5.26 9.88
C ALA A 108 12.97 5.14 8.69
N ALA A 109 12.44 4.99 7.47
CA ALA A 109 13.25 4.93 6.26
C ALA A 109 14.09 6.19 6.07
N MET A 110 13.53 7.37 6.34
CA MET A 110 14.26 8.63 6.23
C MET A 110 15.33 8.81 7.31
N GLN A 111 15.12 8.30 8.52
CA GLN A 111 16.17 8.32 9.54
C GLN A 111 17.38 7.48 9.12
N VAL A 112 17.14 6.30 8.57
CA VAL A 112 18.20 5.42 8.07
C VAL A 112 18.91 6.04 6.85
N TYR A 113 18.17 6.66 5.95
CA TYR A 113 18.74 7.40 4.81
C TYR A 113 19.66 8.54 5.26
N ARG A 114 19.26 9.36 6.25
CA ARG A 114 20.07 10.44 6.81
C ARG A 114 21.36 9.94 7.48
N LYS A 115 21.40 8.68 7.83
CA LYS A 115 22.58 7.99 8.39
C LYS A 115 23.42 7.29 7.32
N GLY A 116 23.18 7.56 6.03
CA GLY A 116 24.01 7.11 4.93
C GLY A 116 23.53 5.84 4.21
N ALA A 117 22.37 5.29 4.57
CA ALA A 117 21.82 4.19 3.79
C ALA A 117 21.38 4.66 2.39
N TYR A 118 21.59 3.82 1.40
CA TYR A 118 21.15 4.10 0.04
C TYR A 118 19.63 3.98 -0.09
N PHE A 119 19.06 4.86 -0.89
CA PHE A 119 17.65 4.85 -1.24
C PHE A 119 17.51 4.65 -2.75
N ALA A 120 16.92 3.53 -3.17
CA ALA A 120 16.81 3.20 -4.59
C ALA A 120 15.49 3.73 -5.18
N ASN A 121 15.55 4.21 -6.42
CA ASN A 121 14.40 4.60 -7.22
C ASN A 121 13.40 5.56 -6.53
N PRO A 122 13.83 6.64 -5.88
CA PRO A 122 12.94 7.52 -5.09
C PRO A 122 11.91 8.28 -5.94
N CYS A 123 12.10 8.33 -7.25
CA CYS A 123 11.17 8.98 -8.20
C CYS A 123 9.98 8.10 -8.58
N PHE A 124 10.01 6.80 -8.28
CA PHE A 124 8.89 5.92 -8.59
C PHE A 124 7.84 5.94 -7.50
N ALA A 125 6.68 6.47 -7.82
CA ALA A 125 5.49 6.42 -7.00
C ALA A 125 4.42 5.58 -7.71
N GLN A 126 3.76 4.69 -6.96
CA GLN A 126 2.62 3.95 -7.48
C GLN A 126 1.34 4.73 -7.20
N ILE A 127 0.55 4.96 -8.25
CA ILE A 127 -0.78 5.55 -8.16
C ILE A 127 -1.82 4.42 -8.27
N HIS A 128 -2.81 4.43 -7.38
CA HIS A 128 -3.95 3.50 -7.43
C HIS A 128 -5.20 4.23 -7.94
N PRO A 129 -5.47 4.25 -9.27
CA PRO A 129 -6.62 4.96 -9.82
C PRO A 129 -7.95 4.24 -9.56
N THR A 130 -7.91 2.94 -9.19
CA THR A 130 -9.10 2.16 -8.84
C THR A 130 -9.39 2.33 -7.34
N CYS A 131 -9.90 3.50 -6.98
CA CYS A 131 -10.24 3.82 -5.60
C CYS A 131 -11.53 4.65 -5.52
N ILE A 132 -12.18 4.61 -4.36
CA ILE A 132 -13.34 5.44 -4.04
C ILE A 132 -12.82 6.80 -3.57
N PRO A 133 -13.32 7.93 -4.14
CA PRO A 133 -12.97 9.26 -3.67
C PRO A 133 -13.33 9.48 -2.20
N VAL A 134 -12.72 10.47 -1.59
CA VAL A 134 -13.07 10.89 -0.24
C VAL A 134 -14.50 11.47 -0.24
N HIS A 135 -15.31 11.00 0.69
CA HIS A 135 -16.66 11.48 0.94
C HIS A 135 -16.78 12.00 2.37
N GLY A 136 -17.00 13.30 2.51
CA GLY A 136 -17.19 13.98 3.79
C GLY A 136 -15.92 14.06 4.65
N ASP A 137 -16.05 14.72 5.78
CA ASP A 137 -14.92 15.15 6.64
C ASP A 137 -14.30 14.01 7.47
N LYS A 138 -14.98 12.87 7.58
CA LYS A 138 -14.54 11.76 8.43
C LYS A 138 -13.67 10.74 7.71
N GLN A 139 -13.57 10.80 6.39
CA GLN A 139 -12.77 9.88 5.62
C GLN A 139 -11.34 10.42 5.48
N SER A 140 -10.40 9.81 6.18
CA SER A 140 -9.01 10.27 6.27
C SER A 140 -8.09 9.77 5.15
N LYS A 141 -8.55 8.81 4.34
CA LYS A 141 -7.78 8.25 3.24
C LYS A 141 -8.66 7.74 2.11
N LEU A 142 -8.08 7.51 0.93
CA LEU A 142 -8.76 6.85 -0.18
C LEU A 142 -9.00 5.37 0.14
N THR A 143 -10.20 4.88 -0.20
CA THR A 143 -10.51 3.46 -0.14
C THR A 143 -10.12 2.78 -1.45
N LEU A 144 -9.13 1.89 -1.39
CA LEU A 144 -8.71 1.11 -2.55
C LEU A 144 -9.79 0.08 -2.91
N MET A 145 -10.19 0.06 -4.17
CA MET A 145 -11.04 -1.00 -4.73
C MET A 145 -10.18 -2.10 -5.34
N SER A 146 -10.71 -3.33 -5.34
CA SER A 146 -10.02 -4.46 -5.96
C SER A 146 -9.79 -4.23 -7.45
N GLU A 147 -8.58 -4.50 -7.92
CA GLU A 147 -8.24 -4.46 -9.34
C GLU A 147 -8.97 -5.54 -10.16
N SER A 148 -9.48 -6.59 -9.53
CA SER A 148 -10.32 -7.59 -10.19
C SER A 148 -11.57 -7.00 -10.85
N LEU A 149 -12.04 -5.83 -10.41
CA LEU A 149 -13.10 -5.09 -11.09
C LEU A 149 -12.75 -4.75 -12.54
N ARG A 150 -11.48 -4.51 -12.84
CA ARG A 150 -11.00 -4.24 -14.21
C ARG A 150 -10.81 -5.52 -15.03
N ASN A 151 -10.50 -6.63 -14.37
CA ASN A 151 -10.34 -7.93 -15.02
C ASN A 151 -11.69 -8.57 -15.36
N ASP A 152 -12.66 -8.44 -14.46
CA ASP A 152 -13.93 -9.17 -14.51
C ASP A 152 -15.11 -8.27 -14.93
N GLY A 153 -14.88 -6.96 -15.03
CA GLY A 153 -15.86 -5.95 -15.39
C GLY A 153 -15.42 -5.06 -16.53
N ARG A 154 -16.26 -4.11 -16.86
CA ARG A 154 -16.02 -3.08 -17.88
C ARG A 154 -16.14 -1.69 -17.25
N ILE A 155 -15.24 -0.79 -17.61
CA ILE A 155 -15.24 0.59 -17.12
C ILE A 155 -15.85 1.48 -18.19
N TRP A 156 -16.83 2.27 -17.82
CA TRP A 156 -17.54 3.17 -18.70
C TRP A 156 -17.92 4.48 -18.01
N VAL A 157 -18.24 5.48 -18.81
CA VAL A 157 -18.86 6.73 -18.40
C VAL A 157 -20.13 6.96 -19.21
N PRO A 158 -21.14 7.69 -18.70
CA PRO A 158 -22.29 8.09 -19.51
C PRO A 158 -21.84 8.95 -20.69
N LYS A 159 -22.42 8.72 -21.87
CA LYS A 159 -22.21 9.59 -23.03
C LYS A 159 -22.90 10.94 -22.88
N LYS A 160 -24.01 10.98 -22.13
CA LYS A 160 -24.82 12.19 -21.92
C LYS A 160 -24.51 12.83 -20.59
N LEU A 161 -24.27 14.14 -20.56
CA LEU A 161 -24.00 14.91 -19.35
C LEU A 161 -25.16 14.85 -18.34
N GLU A 162 -26.39 14.81 -18.83
CA GLU A 162 -27.61 14.69 -18.03
C GLU A 162 -27.62 13.40 -17.20
N ASP A 163 -27.23 12.29 -17.82
CA ASP A 163 -27.09 11.00 -17.13
C ASP A 163 -26.00 11.04 -16.06
N ALA A 164 -24.86 11.67 -16.36
CA ALA A 164 -23.79 11.83 -15.37
C ALA A 164 -24.26 12.66 -14.16
N LYS A 165 -24.97 13.77 -14.38
CA LYS A 165 -25.55 14.58 -13.31
C LYS A 165 -26.61 13.83 -12.51
N ALA A 166 -27.48 13.05 -13.18
CA ALA A 166 -28.50 12.25 -12.50
C ALA A 166 -27.90 11.13 -11.64
N LEU A 167 -26.83 10.47 -12.10
CA LEU A 167 -26.07 9.49 -11.31
C LEU A 167 -25.42 10.14 -10.08
N GLN A 168 -24.80 11.31 -10.27
CA GLN A 168 -24.17 12.05 -9.17
C GLN A 168 -25.18 12.52 -8.13
N ALA A 169 -26.36 12.96 -8.57
CA ALA A 169 -27.47 13.35 -7.69
C ALA A 169 -28.20 12.16 -7.04
N GLY A 170 -27.89 10.92 -7.44
CA GLY A 170 -28.55 9.71 -6.93
C GLY A 170 -30.00 9.53 -7.43
N THR A 171 -30.42 10.32 -8.41
CA THR A 171 -31.78 10.24 -9.01
C THR A 171 -31.89 9.14 -10.07
N LYS A 172 -30.77 8.59 -10.54
CA LYS A 172 -30.67 7.51 -11.50
C LYS A 172 -29.63 6.50 -11.03
N LYS A 173 -29.83 5.22 -11.33
CA LYS A 173 -28.86 4.16 -11.02
C LYS A 173 -28.00 3.86 -12.25
N PRO A 174 -26.77 3.34 -12.10
CA PRO A 174 -25.94 2.92 -13.24
C PRO A 174 -26.62 1.88 -14.13
N THR A 175 -27.45 1.02 -13.56
CA THR A 175 -28.25 0.01 -14.29
C THR A 175 -29.31 0.60 -15.21
N ASP A 176 -29.75 1.82 -14.94
CA ASP A 176 -30.77 2.49 -15.71
C ASP A 176 -30.23 3.14 -17.00
N ILE A 177 -28.90 3.18 -17.16
CA ILE A 177 -28.24 3.69 -18.36
C ILE A 177 -28.13 2.55 -19.38
N PRO A 178 -28.78 2.65 -20.54
CA PRO A 178 -28.68 1.65 -21.61
C PRO A 178 -27.22 1.48 -22.08
N ASP A 179 -26.85 0.30 -22.53
CA ASP A 179 -25.49 0.03 -23.01
C ASP A 179 -25.06 0.95 -24.16
N ALA A 180 -25.99 1.28 -25.03
CA ALA A 180 -25.77 2.23 -26.13
C ALA A 180 -25.39 3.65 -25.67
N ASP A 181 -25.80 4.06 -24.48
CA ASP A 181 -25.49 5.35 -23.86
C ASP A 181 -24.24 5.32 -22.95
N ARG A 182 -23.53 4.21 -22.91
CA ARG A 182 -22.26 4.04 -22.18
C ARG A 182 -21.07 4.22 -23.12
N ASP A 183 -20.09 5.02 -22.70
CA ASP A 183 -18.78 5.09 -23.37
C ASP A 183 -17.76 4.22 -22.62
N TYR A 184 -17.41 3.12 -23.21
CA TYR A 184 -16.34 2.23 -22.74
C TYR A 184 -14.98 2.78 -23.20
N TYR A 185 -14.61 3.93 -22.68
CA TYR A 185 -13.52 4.77 -23.17
C TYR A 185 -12.14 4.10 -23.13
N LEU A 186 -11.88 3.19 -22.19
CA LEU A 186 -10.62 2.45 -22.16
C LEU A 186 -10.52 1.47 -23.33
N GLU A 187 -11.60 0.75 -23.62
CA GLU A 187 -11.65 -0.17 -24.76
C GLU A 187 -11.51 0.57 -26.09
N ARG A 188 -12.14 1.74 -26.20
CA ARG A 188 -12.07 2.60 -27.40
C ARG A 188 -10.68 3.21 -27.58
N ARG A 189 -10.04 3.66 -26.51
CA ARG A 189 -8.71 4.31 -26.56
C ARG A 189 -7.55 3.33 -26.66
N TYR A 190 -7.70 2.16 -26.07
CA TYR A 190 -6.66 1.15 -25.94
C TYR A 190 -7.15 -0.24 -26.37
N PRO A 191 -7.48 -0.44 -27.65
CA PRO A 191 -8.14 -1.68 -28.11
C PRO A 191 -7.32 -2.95 -27.85
N ALA A 192 -5.98 -2.85 -27.79
CA ALA A 192 -5.12 -4.00 -27.47
C ALA A 192 -5.18 -4.47 -26.01
N PHE A 193 -5.56 -3.59 -25.08
CA PHE A 193 -5.58 -3.87 -23.63
C PHE A 193 -6.96 -3.71 -23.01
N GLY A 194 -7.81 -2.88 -23.58
CA GLY A 194 -9.13 -2.57 -23.02
C GLY A 194 -9.05 -2.04 -21.58
N ASN A 195 -9.85 -2.61 -20.70
CA ASN A 195 -9.85 -2.26 -19.27
C ASN A 195 -8.54 -2.61 -18.54
N LEU A 196 -7.69 -3.45 -19.13
CA LEU A 196 -6.43 -3.91 -18.53
C LEU A 196 -5.24 -3.04 -18.93
N VAL A 197 -5.46 -1.91 -19.57
CA VAL A 197 -4.39 -0.98 -19.93
C VAL A 197 -3.50 -0.70 -18.70
N PRO A 198 -2.16 -0.78 -18.83
CA PRO A 198 -1.24 -0.48 -17.74
C PRO A 198 -1.44 0.94 -17.19
N ARG A 199 -1.17 1.11 -15.91
CA ARG A 199 -1.33 2.39 -15.20
C ARG A 199 -0.07 3.23 -15.31
#